data_a19b5126be160b2acef56098b9ac61ff
#
_entry.id   a19b5126be160b2acef56098b9ac61ff
#
_cell.length_a   1.000
_cell.length_b   1.000
_cell.length_c   1.000
_cell.angle_alpha   90.00
_cell.angle_beta   90.00
_cell.angle_gamma   90.00
#
_symmetry.space_group_name_H-M   'P 1'
#
loop_
_entity.id
_entity.type
_entity.pdbx_description
1 polymer ?
#
loop_
_entity_poly.entity_id
_entity_poly.type
_entity_poly.pdbx_seq_one_letter_code
_entity_poly.pdbx_strand_id
1 'polypeptide(L)'
;MADAWMRGARCIRSRTDGGEFGGGAPRAVWMTLGADPRAVSVWSAAQRLIQEERPCHLIWDPLTGDLAQLLPVVRAGRALGTHEHIDYAPDRLPHRLSDVNHEGRLCVQIGVLGSPRDPFTSYQMIGLAEIMDWLDSWQIPRRWPAGAPAPYRQAGKARSRALWARGGHFGASQVPDCESVGPGGIDIDQITTAGTAIPRELPEPALPDPTPIRRGPREVPAAASLSAAGV
;
A
#
# COMPACT_ATOMS: atom_id res chain seq x y z
N MET A 1 1.78 -14.05 -14.89
CA MET A 1 2.04 -12.82 -15.67
C MET A 1 1.17 -11.72 -15.06
N ALA A 2 1.73 -10.56 -14.80
CA ALA A 2 0.98 -9.46 -14.19
C ALA A 2 -0.05 -8.91 -15.20
N ASP A 3 -1.29 -8.73 -14.76
CA ASP A 3 -2.37 -8.22 -15.60
C ASP A 3 -2.39 -6.68 -15.57
N ALA A 4 -2.37 -6.04 -16.74
CA ALA A 4 -2.43 -4.57 -16.84
C ALA A 4 -3.74 -3.98 -16.29
N TRP A 5 -4.77 -4.80 -16.21
CA TRP A 5 -6.05 -4.51 -15.60
C TRP A 5 -6.23 -5.35 -14.35
N MET A 6 -6.49 -4.71 -13.21
CA MET A 6 -6.68 -5.38 -11.93
C MET A 6 -7.96 -6.23 -11.96
N ARG A 7 -7.84 -7.50 -11.59
CA ARG A 7 -9.02 -8.38 -11.43
C ARG A 7 -9.90 -7.85 -10.30
N GLY A 8 -11.19 -7.85 -10.53
CA GLY A 8 -12.17 -7.33 -9.57
C GLY A 8 -12.44 -5.83 -9.69
N ALA A 9 -11.56 -5.04 -10.32
CA ALA A 9 -11.84 -3.65 -10.60
C ALA A 9 -12.79 -3.49 -11.79
N ARG A 10 -13.79 -2.60 -11.65
CA ARG A 10 -14.67 -2.23 -12.74
C ARG A 10 -13.91 -1.41 -13.77
N CYS A 11 -13.82 -1.90 -15.00
CA CYS A 11 -13.12 -1.20 -16.07
C CYS A 11 -13.97 -0.03 -16.60
N ILE A 12 -13.49 1.21 -16.41
CA ILE A 12 -14.07 2.45 -16.94
C ILE A 12 -12.99 3.16 -17.74
N ARG A 13 -12.85 2.80 -19.00
CA ARG A 13 -11.72 3.25 -19.81
C ARG A 13 -11.76 4.75 -20.10
N SER A 14 -10.69 5.45 -19.69
CA SER A 14 -10.40 6.79 -20.21
C SER A 14 -9.91 6.69 -21.66
N ARG A 15 -10.28 7.68 -22.47
CA ARG A 15 -9.76 7.83 -23.84
C ARG A 15 -8.43 8.57 -23.88
N THR A 16 -8.13 9.33 -22.81
CA THR A 16 -6.89 10.08 -22.66
C THR A 16 -6.02 9.41 -21.60
N ASP A 17 -4.73 9.34 -21.82
CA ASP A 17 -3.71 8.91 -20.87
C ASP A 17 -2.50 9.84 -20.92
N GLY A 18 -1.51 9.62 -20.06
CA GLY A 18 -0.28 10.39 -20.03
C GLY A 18 0.76 9.92 -21.06
N GLY A 19 0.55 8.82 -21.77
CA GLY A 19 1.53 8.26 -22.70
C GLY A 19 2.39 7.14 -22.11
N GLU A 20 3.63 7.04 -22.60
CA GLU A 20 4.57 6.00 -22.19
C GLU A 20 5.41 6.44 -21.00
N PHE A 21 5.90 5.46 -20.23
CA PHE A 21 6.79 5.72 -19.11
C PHE A 21 8.25 5.92 -19.57
N GLY A 22 8.98 6.80 -18.85
CA GLY A 22 10.39 7.13 -19.13
C GLY A 22 11.41 6.16 -18.52
N GLY A 23 10.97 5.13 -17.79
CA GLY A 23 11.85 4.18 -17.12
C GLY A 23 12.22 4.57 -15.69
N GLY A 24 12.97 3.69 -15.01
CA GLY A 24 13.38 3.85 -13.61
C GLY A 24 12.60 2.98 -12.64
N ALA A 25 12.71 3.24 -11.34
CA ALA A 25 12.08 2.43 -10.30
C ALA A 25 10.55 2.52 -10.34
N PRO A 26 9.83 1.40 -10.15
CA PRO A 26 8.38 1.39 -10.14
C PRO A 26 7.84 2.00 -8.84
N ARG A 27 6.68 2.64 -8.93
CA ARG A 27 6.07 3.32 -7.78
C ARG A 27 4.55 3.31 -7.81
N ALA A 28 3.96 3.51 -6.63
CA ALA A 28 2.54 3.76 -6.43
C ALA A 28 2.35 5.10 -5.71
N VAL A 29 1.40 5.90 -6.15
CA VAL A 29 1.07 7.18 -5.55
C VAL A 29 -0.38 7.17 -5.06
N TRP A 30 -0.53 7.39 -3.76
CA TRP A 30 -1.82 7.45 -3.09
C TRP A 30 -2.28 8.89 -2.97
N MET A 31 -3.49 9.17 -3.42
CA MET A 31 -4.10 10.49 -3.36
C MET A 31 -5.55 10.39 -2.90
N THR A 32 -6.04 11.41 -2.21
CA THR A 32 -7.47 11.55 -1.91
C THR A 32 -8.14 12.43 -2.95
N LEU A 33 -9.36 12.07 -3.34
CA LEU A 33 -10.13 12.77 -4.37
C LEU A 33 -11.01 13.90 -3.83
N GLY A 34 -10.92 14.19 -2.53
CA GLY A 34 -11.69 15.25 -1.88
C GLY A 34 -13.20 14.95 -1.82
N ALA A 35 -13.59 13.69 -1.95
CA ALA A 35 -14.97 13.24 -1.99
C ALA A 35 -15.29 12.39 -0.76
N ASP A 36 -16.47 12.61 -0.14
CA ASP A 36 -16.96 11.73 0.91
C ASP A 36 -17.37 10.38 0.31
N PRO A 37 -16.78 9.25 0.73
CA PRO A 37 -17.12 7.93 0.19
C PRO A 37 -18.58 7.53 0.47
N ARG A 38 -19.25 8.16 1.44
CA ARG A 38 -20.67 7.93 1.72
C ARG A 38 -21.61 8.64 0.73
N ALA A 39 -21.09 9.67 0.04
CA ALA A 39 -21.89 10.54 -0.85
C ALA A 39 -21.53 10.35 -2.33
N VAL A 40 -20.31 9.90 -2.63
CA VAL A 40 -19.80 9.83 -4.01
C VAL A 40 -19.36 8.42 -4.31
N SER A 41 -19.88 7.83 -5.39
CA SER A 41 -19.45 6.51 -5.84
C SER A 41 -18.14 6.56 -6.64
N VAL A 42 -17.41 5.44 -6.72
CA VAL A 42 -16.23 5.31 -7.59
C VAL A 42 -16.56 5.61 -9.05
N TRP A 43 -17.78 5.30 -9.49
CA TRP A 43 -18.28 5.63 -10.84
C TRP A 43 -18.34 7.14 -11.08
N SER A 44 -18.96 7.88 -10.17
CA SER A 44 -19.10 9.35 -10.30
C SER A 44 -17.74 10.04 -10.25
N ALA A 45 -16.83 9.55 -9.37
CA ALA A 45 -15.47 10.05 -9.31
C ALA A 45 -14.69 9.75 -10.61
N ALA A 46 -14.87 8.57 -11.20
CA ALA A 46 -14.27 8.20 -12.47
C ALA A 46 -14.72 9.12 -13.61
N GLN A 47 -16.03 9.35 -13.73
CA GLN A 47 -16.57 10.25 -14.74
C GLN A 47 -16.01 11.67 -14.60
N ARG A 48 -15.92 12.18 -13.38
CA ARG A 48 -15.32 13.49 -13.11
C ARG A 48 -13.87 13.56 -13.60
N LEU A 49 -13.02 12.60 -13.20
CA LEU A 49 -11.61 12.60 -13.59
C LEU A 49 -11.41 12.45 -15.10
N ILE A 50 -12.27 11.70 -15.78
CA ILE A 50 -12.25 11.58 -17.25
C ILE A 50 -12.66 12.91 -17.90
N GLN A 51 -13.68 13.60 -17.39
CA GLN A 51 -14.11 14.90 -17.90
C GLN A 51 -13.07 15.99 -17.67
N GLU A 52 -12.35 15.93 -16.54
CA GLU A 52 -11.23 16.83 -16.22
C GLU A 52 -9.94 16.48 -16.99
N GLU A 53 -9.95 15.44 -17.82
CA GLU A 53 -8.77 14.91 -18.54
C GLU A 53 -7.60 14.57 -17.60
N ARG A 54 -7.89 14.16 -16.37
CA ARG A 54 -6.92 13.83 -15.34
C ARG A 54 -7.09 12.41 -14.79
N PRO A 55 -7.14 11.39 -15.64
CA PRO A 55 -7.36 10.02 -15.19
C PRO A 55 -6.17 9.53 -14.34
N CYS A 56 -6.49 8.92 -13.20
CA CYS A 56 -5.59 8.04 -12.46
C CYS A 56 -5.79 6.59 -12.91
N HIS A 57 -5.02 5.65 -12.37
CA HIS A 57 -5.16 4.23 -12.72
C HIS A 57 -6.34 3.59 -12.02
N LEU A 58 -6.38 3.69 -10.68
CA LEU A 58 -7.42 3.13 -9.84
C LEU A 58 -8.17 4.24 -9.09
N ILE A 59 -9.47 4.03 -8.90
CA ILE A 59 -10.28 4.74 -7.90
C ILE A 59 -10.80 3.68 -6.94
N TRP A 60 -10.66 3.93 -5.65
CA TRP A 60 -10.99 3.00 -4.59
C TRP A 60 -11.84 3.67 -3.52
N ASP A 61 -12.90 2.95 -3.12
CA ASP A 61 -13.70 3.29 -1.95
C ASP A 61 -13.25 2.40 -0.77
N PRO A 62 -12.63 2.96 0.26
CA PRO A 62 -12.13 2.18 1.40
C PRO A 62 -13.23 1.64 2.32
N LEU A 63 -14.48 2.12 2.19
CA LEU A 63 -15.61 1.67 2.99
C LEU A 63 -16.30 0.45 2.40
N THR A 64 -16.45 0.41 1.08
CA THR A 64 -17.19 -0.67 0.38
C THR A 64 -16.27 -1.67 -0.31
N GLY A 65 -15.02 -1.26 -0.59
CA GLY A 65 -14.10 -2.03 -1.42
C GLY A 65 -14.35 -1.87 -2.91
N ASP A 66 -15.27 -1.00 -3.33
CA ASP A 66 -15.52 -0.75 -4.73
C ASP A 66 -14.29 -0.18 -5.42
N LEU A 67 -13.98 -0.76 -6.58
CA LEU A 67 -12.82 -0.40 -7.39
C LEU A 67 -13.24 -0.09 -8.83
N ALA A 68 -12.73 1.03 -9.35
CA ALA A 68 -12.77 1.35 -10.77
C ALA A 68 -11.36 1.53 -11.32
N GLN A 69 -11.08 0.97 -12.50
CA GLN A 69 -9.81 1.18 -13.19
C GLN A 69 -10.04 1.94 -14.49
N LEU A 70 -9.30 3.07 -14.65
CA LEU A 70 -9.47 3.99 -15.77
C LEU A 70 -8.41 3.77 -16.86
N LEU A 71 -7.21 3.36 -16.47
CA LEU A 71 -6.06 3.17 -17.35
C LEU A 71 -5.39 1.82 -17.10
N PRO A 72 -4.85 1.17 -18.14
CA PRO A 72 -3.97 0.03 -17.95
C PRO A 72 -2.69 0.50 -17.27
N VAL A 73 -2.13 -0.30 -16.37
CA VAL A 73 -0.96 0.07 -15.56
C VAL A 73 0.28 0.44 -16.38
N VAL A 74 0.34 -0.01 -17.64
CA VAL A 74 1.45 0.22 -18.58
C VAL A 74 1.39 1.58 -19.28
N ARG A 75 0.37 2.40 -19.01
CA ARG A 75 0.22 3.77 -19.54
C ARG A 75 0.29 4.75 -18.38
N ALA A 76 0.95 5.88 -18.56
CA ALA A 76 1.04 6.90 -17.53
C ALA A 76 -0.34 7.52 -17.25
N GLY A 77 -0.61 7.81 -15.97
CA GLY A 77 -1.77 8.61 -15.57
C GLY A 77 -1.54 10.10 -15.79
N ARG A 78 -2.55 10.91 -15.46
CA ARG A 78 -2.49 12.38 -15.55
C ARG A 78 -2.98 13.08 -14.28
N ALA A 79 -3.13 12.35 -13.18
CA ALA A 79 -3.68 12.92 -11.95
C ALA A 79 -2.63 13.63 -11.08
N LEU A 80 -1.33 13.45 -11.35
CA LEU A 80 -0.24 14.16 -10.69
C LEU A 80 0.17 15.37 -11.55
N GLY A 81 0.33 16.51 -10.93
CA GLY A 81 0.78 17.71 -11.64
C GLY A 81 0.16 18.99 -11.09
N THR A 82 0.61 20.10 -11.61
CA THR A 82 0.04 21.42 -11.37
C THR A 82 -1.20 21.62 -12.23
N HIS A 83 -2.15 22.41 -11.73
CA HIS A 83 -3.32 22.84 -12.51
C HIS A 83 -3.00 23.92 -13.55
N GLU A 84 -1.76 24.38 -13.59
CA GLU A 84 -1.39 25.35 -14.58
C GLU A 84 -1.52 24.72 -15.98
N HIS A 85 -2.49 25.23 -16.72
CA HIS A 85 -2.51 25.15 -18.16
C HIS A 85 -1.09 25.41 -18.64
N ILE A 86 -0.49 24.44 -19.34
CA ILE A 86 0.64 24.74 -20.18
C ILE A 86 0.08 25.70 -21.24
N ASP A 87 0.08 26.99 -20.95
CA ASP A 87 -0.02 27.99 -21.96
C ASP A 87 1.16 27.70 -22.89
N TYR A 88 0.82 27.19 -24.05
CA TYR A 88 1.75 27.05 -25.16
C TYR A 88 2.28 28.44 -25.50
N ALA A 89 3.30 28.88 -24.76
CA ALA A 89 4.16 29.96 -25.22
C ALA A 89 5.15 29.32 -26.20
N PRO A 90 5.03 29.53 -27.51
CA PRO A 90 5.83 28.85 -28.51
C PRO A 90 7.32 29.13 -28.43
N ASP A 91 7.76 30.11 -27.62
CA ASP A 91 9.14 30.58 -27.51
C ASP A 91 9.90 30.10 -26.27
N ARG A 92 9.29 29.37 -25.37
CA ARG A 92 10.01 28.67 -24.30
C ARG A 92 10.38 27.30 -24.79
N LEU A 93 11.68 27.07 -25.06
CA LEU A 93 12.26 25.75 -25.10
C LEU A 93 11.61 24.93 -23.96
N PRO A 94 11.09 23.72 -24.26
CA PRO A 94 10.53 22.91 -23.24
C PRO A 94 11.65 22.62 -22.24
N HIS A 95 11.75 23.42 -21.16
CA HIS A 95 12.24 22.86 -19.94
C HIS A 95 11.29 21.70 -19.71
N ARG A 96 11.72 20.51 -20.08
CA ARG A 96 11.12 19.26 -19.62
C ARG A 96 11.33 19.28 -18.10
N LEU A 97 10.49 20.02 -17.40
CA LEU A 97 10.13 19.65 -16.06
C LEU A 97 9.65 18.21 -16.24
N SER A 98 10.47 17.27 -15.77
CA SER A 98 10.18 15.87 -15.94
C SER A 98 8.77 15.67 -15.40
N ASP A 99 7.80 15.39 -16.28
CA ASP A 99 6.43 15.18 -15.87
C ASP A 99 6.42 13.93 -14.98
N VAL A 100 6.23 14.14 -13.69
CA VAL A 100 6.25 13.08 -12.66
C VAL A 100 5.30 11.93 -12.97
N ASN A 101 4.30 12.16 -13.81
CA ASN A 101 3.40 11.11 -14.27
C ASN A 101 4.11 10.04 -15.10
N HIS A 102 5.17 10.41 -15.82
CA HIS A 102 5.93 9.54 -16.71
C HIS A 102 7.15 8.91 -16.05
N GLU A 103 7.50 9.33 -14.83
CA GLU A 103 8.72 8.88 -14.16
C GLU A 103 8.56 7.47 -13.59
N GLY A 104 9.54 6.62 -13.86
CA GLY A 104 9.57 5.22 -13.48
C GLY A 104 9.22 4.31 -14.66
N ARG A 105 9.48 3.02 -14.50
CA ARG A 105 8.94 2.01 -15.42
C ARG A 105 7.42 1.84 -15.26
N LEU A 106 6.90 2.25 -14.10
CA LEU A 106 5.50 2.34 -13.73
C LEU A 106 5.34 3.43 -12.67
N CYS A 107 4.25 4.19 -12.75
CA CYS A 107 3.81 5.15 -11.74
C CYS A 107 2.30 5.00 -11.54
N VAL A 108 1.90 3.98 -10.74
CA VAL A 108 0.49 3.67 -10.51
C VAL A 108 -0.13 4.72 -9.60
N GLN A 109 -1.16 5.40 -10.07
CA GLN A 109 -1.87 6.45 -9.35
C GLN A 109 -3.17 5.89 -8.80
N ILE A 110 -3.37 5.98 -7.50
CA ILE A 110 -4.52 5.43 -6.78
C ILE A 110 -5.28 6.60 -6.15
N GLY A 111 -6.44 6.90 -6.70
CA GLY A 111 -7.38 7.87 -6.16
C GLY A 111 -8.29 7.22 -5.13
N VAL A 112 -8.19 7.63 -3.88
CA VAL A 112 -9.02 7.13 -2.79
C VAL A 112 -10.18 8.09 -2.56
N LEU A 113 -11.41 7.57 -2.49
CA LEU A 113 -12.54 8.37 -2.02
C LEU A 113 -12.29 8.72 -0.55
N GLY A 114 -12.18 9.99 -0.27
CA GLY A 114 -11.81 10.49 1.04
C GLY A 114 -11.25 11.90 0.97
N SER A 115 -10.91 12.44 2.12
CA SER A 115 -10.35 13.77 2.30
C SER A 115 -9.00 13.69 3.01
N PRO A 116 -8.05 14.57 2.72
CA PRO A 116 -6.81 14.63 3.50
C PRO A 116 -7.02 15.06 4.96
N ARG A 117 -8.22 15.57 5.30
CA ARG A 117 -8.60 15.92 6.69
C ARG A 117 -9.00 14.69 7.51
N ASP A 118 -9.50 13.65 6.83
CA ASP A 118 -9.95 12.40 7.42
C ASP A 118 -9.21 11.26 6.70
N PRO A 119 -8.04 10.85 7.21
CA PRO A 119 -7.20 9.85 6.56
C PRO A 119 -7.94 8.53 6.35
N PHE A 120 -7.91 8.01 5.13
CA PHE A 120 -8.63 6.79 4.76
C PHE A 120 -8.18 5.54 5.55
N THR A 121 -7.02 5.58 6.19
CA THR A 121 -6.55 4.50 7.07
C THR A 121 -7.32 4.42 8.39
N SER A 122 -8.19 5.40 8.70
CA SER A 122 -9.16 5.31 9.79
C SER A 122 -10.37 4.44 9.44
N TYR A 123 -10.53 4.04 8.17
CA TYR A 123 -11.62 3.19 7.68
C TYR A 123 -11.23 1.71 7.69
N GLN A 124 -12.17 0.84 7.33
CA GLN A 124 -11.94 -0.62 7.27
C GLN A 124 -10.97 -1.03 6.16
N MET A 125 -10.74 -0.14 5.17
CA MET A 125 -9.86 -0.38 4.01
C MET A 125 -10.17 -1.68 3.26
N ILE A 126 -11.48 -1.95 3.04
CA ILE A 126 -11.94 -3.13 2.31
C ILE A 126 -11.33 -3.12 0.90
N GLY A 127 -10.76 -4.24 0.46
CA GLY A 127 -10.13 -4.36 -0.85
C GLY A 127 -8.67 -3.90 -0.91
N LEU A 128 -8.07 -3.41 0.19
CA LEU A 128 -6.67 -2.97 0.20
C LEU A 128 -5.69 -4.12 -0.08
N ALA A 129 -5.95 -5.30 0.48
CA ALA A 129 -5.09 -6.47 0.26
C ALA A 129 -4.98 -6.82 -1.22
N GLU A 130 -6.09 -6.84 -1.93
CA GLU A 130 -6.17 -7.11 -3.36
C GLU A 130 -5.44 -6.06 -4.19
N ILE A 131 -5.53 -4.77 -3.80
CA ILE A 131 -4.76 -3.69 -4.43
C ILE A 131 -3.26 -3.94 -4.23
N MET A 132 -2.85 -4.26 -3.01
CA MET A 132 -1.43 -4.48 -2.69
C MET A 132 -0.87 -5.70 -3.41
N ASP A 133 -1.61 -6.80 -3.48
CA ASP A 133 -1.22 -8.01 -4.23
C ASP A 133 -1.07 -7.73 -5.73
N TRP A 134 -1.95 -6.88 -6.28
CA TRP A 134 -1.83 -6.46 -7.67
C TRP A 134 -0.60 -5.58 -7.88
N LEU A 135 -0.31 -4.62 -6.99
CA LEU A 135 0.90 -3.78 -7.05
C LEU A 135 2.18 -4.62 -6.92
N ASP A 136 2.18 -5.64 -6.05
CA ASP A 136 3.29 -6.58 -5.90
C ASP A 136 3.55 -7.39 -7.18
N SER A 137 2.49 -7.79 -7.89
CA SER A 137 2.62 -8.50 -9.17
C SER A 137 3.38 -7.66 -10.21
N TRP A 138 3.37 -6.34 -10.07
CA TRP A 138 4.13 -5.37 -10.85
C TRP A 138 5.47 -5.00 -10.22
N GLN A 139 5.86 -5.68 -9.13
CA GLN A 139 7.13 -5.47 -8.41
C GLN A 139 7.29 -4.03 -7.88
N ILE A 140 6.22 -3.41 -7.42
CA ILE A 140 6.28 -2.16 -6.68
C ILE A 140 6.67 -2.50 -5.24
N PRO A 141 7.84 -2.05 -4.74
CA PRO A 141 8.29 -2.46 -3.41
C PRO A 141 7.38 -1.89 -2.32
N ARG A 142 7.01 -2.71 -1.34
CA ARG A 142 6.23 -2.33 -0.16
C ARG A 142 7.06 -1.50 0.82
N ARG A 143 7.57 -0.37 0.39
CA ARG A 143 8.34 0.58 1.20
C ARG A 143 7.86 1.99 0.95
N TRP A 144 7.98 2.85 1.95
CA TRP A 144 7.61 4.26 1.86
C TRP A 144 8.85 5.14 2.10
N PRO A 145 9.66 5.43 1.07
CA PRO A 145 10.98 6.06 1.23
C PRO A 145 10.94 7.44 1.87
N ALA A 146 9.85 8.19 1.67
CA ALA A 146 9.66 9.52 2.24
C ALA A 146 9.15 9.50 3.70
N GLY A 147 8.83 8.32 4.24
CA GLY A 147 8.12 8.17 5.52
C GLY A 147 6.66 8.60 5.40
N ALA A 148 5.93 8.58 6.51
CA ALA A 148 4.51 8.93 6.51
C ALA A 148 4.26 10.35 5.96
N PRO A 149 3.22 10.55 5.12
CA PRO A 149 2.79 11.88 4.70
C PRO A 149 2.35 12.72 5.91
N ALA A 150 2.56 14.03 5.81
CA ALA A 150 2.15 14.93 6.89
C ALA A 150 0.62 15.00 7.01
N PRO A 151 0.09 15.18 8.23
CA PRO A 151 -1.31 15.49 8.44
C PRO A 151 -1.74 16.75 7.69
N TYR A 152 -3.02 16.84 7.37
CA TYR A 152 -3.58 17.97 6.65
C TYR A 152 -3.23 19.31 7.33
N ARG A 153 -2.77 20.28 6.53
CA ARG A 153 -2.30 21.62 6.97
C ARG A 153 -1.04 21.63 7.86
N GLN A 154 -0.39 20.50 8.05
CA GLN A 154 0.93 20.49 8.68
C GLN A 154 2.03 20.52 7.62
N ALA A 155 3.13 21.19 7.97
CA ALA A 155 4.31 21.20 7.09
C ALA A 155 4.84 19.78 6.93
N GLY A 156 4.83 19.28 5.70
CA GLY A 156 5.47 18.01 5.35
C GLY A 156 6.99 18.17 5.21
N LYS A 157 7.68 17.04 5.12
CA LYS A 157 9.08 17.01 4.71
C LYS A 157 9.20 17.56 3.29
N ALA A 158 10.34 18.21 2.99
CA ALA A 158 10.63 18.66 1.64
C ALA A 158 10.53 17.49 0.64
N ARG A 159 9.87 17.73 -0.48
CA ARG A 159 9.72 16.76 -1.56
C ARG A 159 11.08 16.48 -2.18
N SER A 160 11.56 15.25 -2.08
CA SER A 160 12.92 14.88 -2.45
C SER A 160 12.95 14.07 -3.74
N ARG A 161 13.57 14.60 -4.78
CA ARG A 161 13.84 13.87 -6.03
C ARG A 161 14.66 12.59 -5.79
N ALA A 162 15.61 12.62 -4.83
CA ALA A 162 16.41 11.45 -4.50
C ALA A 162 15.58 10.33 -3.84
N LEU A 163 14.62 10.67 -2.97
CA LEU A 163 13.70 9.68 -2.40
C LEU A 163 12.71 9.18 -3.46
N TRP A 164 12.20 10.08 -4.29
CA TRP A 164 11.30 9.73 -5.40
C TRP A 164 11.93 8.73 -6.38
N ALA A 165 13.22 8.92 -6.70
CA ALA A 165 13.96 8.02 -7.59
C ALA A 165 14.09 6.58 -7.05
N ARG A 166 13.94 6.37 -5.74
CA ARG A 166 14.01 5.03 -5.14
C ARG A 166 12.80 4.14 -5.48
N GLY A 167 11.68 4.71 -5.91
CA GLY A 167 10.43 3.97 -6.10
C GLY A 167 9.79 3.49 -4.79
N GLY A 168 8.73 2.68 -4.88
CA GLY A 168 7.92 2.27 -3.75
C GLY A 168 6.66 3.12 -3.64
N HIS A 169 6.13 3.31 -2.43
CA HIS A 169 4.89 4.03 -2.19
C HIS A 169 5.13 5.48 -1.76
N PHE A 170 4.26 6.38 -2.19
CA PHE A 170 4.27 7.80 -1.86
C PHE A 170 2.85 8.32 -1.69
N GLY A 171 2.65 9.29 -0.81
CA GLY A 171 1.47 10.15 -0.86
C GLY A 171 1.65 11.22 -1.94
N ALA A 172 0.57 11.67 -2.57
CA ALA A 172 0.64 12.72 -3.59
C ALA A 172 1.30 14.01 -3.09
N SER A 173 1.15 14.34 -1.79
CA SER A 173 1.84 15.47 -1.15
C SER A 173 3.37 15.32 -1.07
N GLN A 174 3.91 14.13 -1.33
CA GLN A 174 5.34 13.83 -1.27
C GLN A 174 5.99 13.78 -2.67
N VAL A 175 5.16 13.83 -3.72
CA VAL A 175 5.62 13.79 -5.11
C VAL A 175 6.28 15.13 -5.47
N PRO A 176 7.50 15.11 -6.04
CA PRO A 176 8.13 16.34 -6.52
C PRO A 176 7.24 17.06 -7.55
N ASP A 177 7.23 18.39 -7.51
CA ASP A 177 6.50 19.26 -8.45
C ASP A 177 4.98 18.97 -8.55
N CYS A 178 4.39 18.30 -7.56
CA CYS A 178 2.96 18.06 -7.46
C CYS A 178 2.36 18.94 -6.35
N GLU A 179 1.30 19.69 -6.64
CA GLU A 179 0.67 20.59 -5.67
C GLU A 179 -0.32 19.91 -4.71
N SER A 180 -0.56 18.62 -4.90
CA SER A 180 -1.49 17.88 -4.05
C SER A 180 -1.15 17.97 -2.56
N VAL A 181 -2.18 18.10 -1.74
CA VAL A 181 -2.11 18.10 -0.27
C VAL A 181 -2.48 16.75 0.34
N GLY A 182 -2.93 15.80 -0.49
CA GLY A 182 -3.34 14.47 -0.04
C GLY A 182 -2.16 13.47 0.03
N PRO A 183 -2.36 12.35 0.68
CA PRO A 183 -3.60 11.85 1.29
C PRO A 183 -3.84 12.29 2.75
N GLY A 184 -3.01 13.15 3.34
CA GLY A 184 -3.01 13.49 4.76
C GLY A 184 -2.17 12.50 5.58
N GLY A 185 -2.32 12.54 6.91
CA GLY A 185 -1.56 11.72 7.85
C GLY A 185 -2.05 10.28 7.90
N ILE A 186 -1.87 9.53 6.83
CA ILE A 186 -2.23 8.10 6.75
C ILE A 186 -1.22 7.22 7.49
N ASP A 187 -1.71 6.09 8.00
CA ASP A 187 -0.87 5.04 8.58
C ASP A 187 -0.29 4.16 7.45
N ILE A 188 0.99 4.37 7.15
CA ILE A 188 1.69 3.68 6.07
C ILE A 188 1.96 2.21 6.38
N ASP A 189 2.04 1.83 7.66
CA ASP A 189 2.30 0.46 8.06
C ASP A 189 1.08 -0.41 7.77
N GLN A 190 -0.13 0.09 8.02
CA GLN A 190 -1.36 -0.60 7.63
C GLN A 190 -1.44 -0.86 6.13
N ILE A 191 -0.94 0.06 5.31
CA ILE A 191 -0.94 -0.11 3.85
C ILE A 191 0.13 -1.14 3.45
N THR A 192 1.36 -0.98 3.91
CA THR A 192 2.48 -1.80 3.44
C THR A 192 2.42 -3.25 3.95
N THR A 193 1.70 -3.50 5.04
CA THR A 193 1.50 -4.87 5.60
C THR A 193 0.21 -5.53 5.14
N ALA A 194 -0.69 -4.82 4.45
CA ALA A 194 -1.96 -5.37 3.99
C ALA A 194 -1.74 -6.59 3.07
N GLY A 195 -2.52 -7.66 3.27
CA GLY A 195 -2.41 -8.90 2.49
C GLY A 195 -1.14 -9.73 2.78
N THR A 196 -0.19 -9.21 3.56
CA THR A 196 0.93 -10.04 4.01
C THR A 196 0.39 -11.02 5.05
N ALA A 197 0.39 -12.32 4.73
CA ALA A 197 0.08 -13.33 5.72
C ALA A 197 1.10 -13.19 6.85
N ILE A 198 0.69 -12.67 8.00
CA ILE A 198 1.46 -12.83 9.23
C ILE A 198 1.52 -14.33 9.41
N PRO A 199 2.71 -14.97 9.46
CA PRO A 199 2.81 -16.36 9.82
C PRO A 199 2.09 -16.46 11.18
N ARG A 200 0.91 -17.09 11.19
CA ARG A 200 0.23 -17.37 12.44
C ARG A 200 1.18 -18.30 13.14
N GLU A 201 1.89 -17.77 14.13
CA GLU A 201 2.71 -18.57 15.02
C GLU A 201 1.78 -19.67 15.54
N LEU A 202 1.95 -20.88 14.99
CA LEU A 202 1.19 -22.03 15.44
C LEU A 202 1.45 -22.10 16.93
N PRO A 203 0.42 -22.15 17.79
CA PRO A 203 0.64 -22.31 19.21
C PRO A 203 1.59 -23.51 19.36
N GLU A 204 2.71 -23.25 20.02
CA GLU A 204 3.72 -24.27 20.31
C GLU A 204 2.98 -25.47 20.89
N PRO A 205 3.12 -26.69 20.34
CA PRO A 205 2.40 -27.82 20.85
C PRO A 205 2.76 -27.95 22.32
N ALA A 206 1.76 -27.83 23.21
CA ALA A 206 1.95 -27.96 24.62
C ALA A 206 2.72 -29.27 24.89
N LEU A 207 3.95 -29.13 25.37
CA LEU A 207 4.73 -30.29 25.77
C LEU A 207 3.86 -31.08 26.78
N PRO A 208 3.67 -32.40 26.54
CA PRO A 208 2.90 -33.21 27.47
C PRO A 208 3.53 -33.09 28.85
N ASP A 209 2.70 -32.83 29.85
CA ASP A 209 3.12 -32.79 31.25
C ASP A 209 4.00 -34.01 31.56
N PRO A 210 5.16 -33.84 32.20
CA PRO A 210 6.02 -34.94 32.56
C PRO A 210 5.22 -35.90 33.43
N THR A 211 4.94 -37.08 32.89
CA THR A 211 4.25 -38.15 33.60
C THR A 211 4.99 -38.39 34.93
N PRO A 212 4.33 -38.31 36.08
CA PRO A 212 5.02 -38.54 37.36
C PRO A 212 5.57 -39.96 37.40
N ILE A 213 6.89 -40.08 37.49
CA ILE A 213 7.58 -41.35 37.65
C ILE A 213 7.08 -41.98 38.93
N ARG A 214 6.23 -43.01 38.85
CA ARG A 214 5.83 -43.82 39.98
C ARG A 214 7.07 -44.51 40.52
N ARG A 215 7.59 -44.01 41.64
CA ARG A 215 8.60 -44.73 42.38
C ARG A 215 7.98 -46.01 42.90
N GLY A 216 8.41 -47.15 42.36
CA GLY A 216 8.10 -48.47 42.91
C GLY A 216 8.53 -48.61 44.38
N PRO A 217 7.92 -49.54 45.17
CA PRO A 217 8.25 -49.73 46.55
C PRO A 217 9.72 -50.09 46.69
N ARG A 218 10.37 -49.38 47.59
CA ARG A 218 11.77 -49.65 48.00
C ARG A 218 11.81 -50.99 48.68
N GLU A 219 12.41 -52.02 48.09
CA GLU A 219 12.76 -53.29 48.77
C GLU A 219 13.72 -52.96 49.88
N VAL A 220 13.31 -53.28 51.10
CA VAL A 220 14.16 -53.25 52.33
C VAL A 220 14.90 -54.57 52.35
N PRO A 221 16.25 -54.62 52.39
CA PRO A 221 16.98 -55.88 52.51
C PRO A 221 16.79 -56.42 53.90
N ALA A 222 16.38 -57.68 53.97
CA ALA A 222 16.26 -58.45 55.25
C ALA A 222 17.58 -58.59 55.96
N ALA A 223 17.61 -58.22 57.26
CA ALA A 223 18.75 -58.35 58.10
C ALA A 223 19.06 -59.87 58.33
N ALA A 224 20.26 -60.27 57.96
CA ALA A 224 20.78 -61.61 58.27
C ALA A 224 21.06 -61.71 59.78
N SER A 225 20.34 -62.60 60.41
CA SER A 225 20.58 -63.01 61.78
C SER A 225 21.83 -63.90 61.91
N LEU A 226 22.87 -63.40 62.50
CA LEU A 226 24.02 -64.23 62.96
C LEU A 226 23.64 -65.01 64.25
N SER A 227 23.48 -66.30 64.08
CA SER A 227 23.39 -67.23 65.19
C SER A 227 24.79 -67.51 65.68
N ALA A 228 25.06 -67.19 66.95
CA ALA A 228 26.24 -67.69 67.70
C ALA A 228 25.94 -69.04 68.27
N ALA A 229 26.77 -70.04 67.97
CA ALA A 229 26.87 -71.25 68.75
C ALA A 229 28.31 -71.40 69.21
N GLY A 230 28.43 -71.43 70.52
CA GLY A 230 29.66 -71.70 71.29
C GLY A 230 30.04 -73.15 71.37
N VAL A 231 31.18 -73.37 71.75
CA VAL A 231 31.90 -74.18 72.72
C VAL A 231 33.38 -73.99 72.40
#